data_a63d997961f49592fc61873be5f636b4
#
_entry.id   a63d997961f49592fc61873be5f636b4
#
_cell.length_a   1.000
_cell.length_b   1.000
_cell.length_c   1.000
_cell.angle_alpha   90.00
_cell.angle_beta   90.00
_cell.angle_gamma   90.00
#
_symmetry.space_group_name_H-M   'P 1'
#
loop_
_entity.id
_entity.type
_entity.pdbx_description
1 polymer ?
#
loop_
_entity_poly.entity_id
_entity_poly.type
_entity_poly.pdbx_seq_one_letter_code
_entity_poly.pdbx_strand_id
1 'polypeptide(L)'
;MAKIKVKNPIVEMDGDEMTRIIWQLIKDKLIHPYLDVDLKYYDLSIQKRDETDDQITIDAAEATKKYGVAVKCATITPDEQRVEEFKLKKMWRSPNGTIRNILGGVVFREPIVISNVPRLVPGWTKPVVIGRHAFGDQYKATDFLVPGKGKLTMKWEAFDGSDSQEYDIFDFPAAGIAMGMYNLDQSIRDFARASFNYGLQRKWPVYLSTKNTILKAYDGRFKDLFQEIFDAEFADKFKAFGGTYEHRLIDDMVAAAMKWSGGYVWACKNYDGDVQSDTVAQGYGSLGLMTSVLMTPDGNTVEAEAAHGTVTRHYRNHQKGEATSTNSIASIYAWTQGLSHRGRMDGTPDVQA
;
A
#
# COMPACT_ATOMS: atom_id res chain seq x y z
N MET A 1 -35.42 -7.97 1.11
CA MET A 1 -35.19 -6.54 0.79
C MET A 1 -34.80 -6.45 -0.68
N ALA A 2 -35.14 -5.36 -1.39
CA ALA A 2 -34.58 -5.12 -2.71
C ALA A 2 -33.08 -4.88 -2.56
N LYS A 3 -32.28 -5.44 -3.50
CA LYS A 3 -30.83 -5.22 -3.51
C LYS A 3 -30.51 -3.79 -3.89
N ILE A 4 -29.47 -3.22 -3.27
CA ILE A 4 -28.93 -1.92 -3.65
C ILE A 4 -28.17 -2.11 -4.97
N LYS A 5 -28.51 -1.31 -5.99
CA LYS A 5 -27.86 -1.38 -7.31
C LYS A 5 -26.55 -0.60 -7.30
N VAL A 6 -25.43 -1.27 -7.60
CA VAL A 6 -24.13 -0.65 -7.85
C VAL A 6 -24.08 -0.24 -9.33
N LYS A 7 -23.89 1.05 -9.58
CA LYS A 7 -24.06 1.64 -10.92
C LYS A 7 -23.03 1.19 -11.93
N ASN A 8 -21.76 1.13 -11.53
CA ASN A 8 -20.64 0.74 -12.39
C ASN A 8 -19.92 -0.50 -11.83
N PRO A 9 -19.24 -1.28 -12.69
CA PRO A 9 -18.56 -2.49 -12.29
C PRO A 9 -17.49 -2.27 -11.23
N ILE A 10 -17.19 -3.34 -10.48
CA ILE A 10 -16.03 -3.49 -9.62
C ILE A 10 -15.18 -4.65 -10.15
N VAL A 11 -13.86 -4.46 -10.24
CA VAL A 11 -12.93 -5.54 -10.56
C VAL A 11 -12.72 -6.40 -9.31
N GLU A 12 -12.97 -7.68 -9.44
CA GLU A 12 -12.69 -8.68 -8.39
C GLU A 12 -11.47 -9.48 -8.78
N MET A 13 -10.44 -9.43 -7.93
CA MET A 13 -9.22 -10.23 -8.05
C MET A 13 -9.24 -11.31 -6.98
N ASP A 14 -9.56 -12.55 -7.35
CA ASP A 14 -9.53 -13.68 -6.43
C ASP A 14 -8.10 -14.12 -6.11
N GLY A 15 -7.90 -14.91 -5.06
CA GLY A 15 -6.57 -15.23 -4.56
C GLY A 15 -6.40 -16.72 -4.22
N ASP A 16 -5.65 -16.97 -3.14
CA ASP A 16 -5.17 -18.30 -2.79
C ASP A 16 -5.57 -18.75 -1.38
N GLU A 17 -5.50 -20.06 -1.16
CA GLU A 17 -5.53 -20.73 0.13
C GLU A 17 -6.74 -20.35 1.01
N MET A 18 -6.56 -20.17 2.33
CA MET A 18 -7.66 -19.91 3.26
C MET A 18 -8.38 -18.59 2.96
N THR A 19 -7.69 -17.60 2.48
CA THR A 19 -8.30 -16.30 2.12
C THR A 19 -9.27 -16.42 0.95
N ARG A 20 -9.02 -17.29 -0.04
CA ARG A 20 -9.97 -17.55 -1.13
C ARG A 20 -11.28 -18.14 -0.61
N ILE A 21 -11.22 -19.08 0.35
CA ILE A 21 -12.42 -19.67 0.97
C ILE A 21 -13.22 -18.59 1.69
N ILE A 22 -12.55 -17.76 2.49
CA ILE A 22 -13.17 -16.63 3.22
C ILE A 22 -13.75 -15.62 2.23
N TRP A 23 -13.06 -15.32 1.15
CA TRP A 23 -13.51 -14.39 0.12
C TRP A 23 -14.83 -14.80 -0.51
N GLN A 24 -14.96 -16.09 -0.84
CA GLN A 24 -16.21 -16.64 -1.35
C GLN A 24 -17.34 -16.55 -0.31
N LEU A 25 -17.06 -16.87 0.96
CA LEU A 25 -18.05 -16.74 2.05
C LEU A 25 -18.51 -15.29 2.25
N ILE A 26 -17.62 -14.32 2.09
CA ILE A 26 -17.96 -12.88 2.16
C ILE A 26 -18.92 -12.54 1.02
N LYS A 27 -18.63 -12.94 -0.20
CA LYS A 27 -19.51 -12.69 -1.35
C LYS A 27 -20.90 -13.29 -1.13
N ASP A 28 -20.97 -14.54 -0.71
CA ASP A 28 -22.22 -15.29 -0.55
C ASP A 28 -23.10 -14.74 0.60
N LYS A 29 -22.47 -14.24 1.66
CA LYS A 29 -23.20 -13.82 2.88
C LYS A 29 -23.37 -12.32 3.02
N LEU A 30 -22.43 -11.52 2.50
CA LEU A 30 -22.38 -10.07 2.75
C LEU A 30 -22.49 -9.21 1.50
N ILE A 31 -22.20 -9.75 0.30
CA ILE A 31 -22.24 -8.97 -0.93
C ILE A 31 -23.49 -9.30 -1.74
N HIS A 32 -23.57 -10.51 -2.28
CA HIS A 32 -24.64 -10.93 -3.20
C HIS A 32 -26.06 -10.87 -2.62
N PRO A 33 -26.31 -11.10 -1.30
CA PRO A 33 -27.65 -10.95 -0.76
C PRO A 33 -28.16 -9.50 -0.74
N TYR A 34 -27.27 -8.51 -0.65
CA TYR A 34 -27.61 -7.11 -0.42
C TYR A 34 -27.38 -6.20 -1.64
N LEU A 35 -26.43 -6.57 -2.51
CA LEU A 35 -26.03 -5.75 -3.64
C LEU A 35 -26.31 -6.43 -4.98
N ASP A 36 -26.75 -5.62 -5.95
CA ASP A 36 -26.76 -5.94 -7.37
C ASP A 36 -25.54 -5.26 -8.01
N VAL A 37 -24.43 -6.01 -8.12
CA VAL A 37 -23.13 -5.52 -8.56
C VAL A 37 -22.59 -6.36 -9.71
N ASP A 38 -22.11 -5.70 -10.77
CA ASP A 38 -21.37 -6.32 -11.86
C ASP A 38 -19.89 -6.50 -11.44
N LEU A 39 -19.47 -7.73 -11.20
CA LEU A 39 -18.11 -8.09 -10.85
C LEU A 39 -17.33 -8.54 -12.08
N LYS A 40 -16.26 -7.81 -12.40
CA LYS A 40 -15.29 -8.22 -13.42
C LYS A 40 -14.26 -9.12 -12.75
N TYR A 41 -14.50 -10.42 -12.80
CA TYR A 41 -13.75 -11.43 -12.08
C TYR A 41 -12.44 -11.82 -12.77
N TYR A 42 -11.35 -11.83 -12.00
CA TYR A 42 -10.02 -12.29 -12.39
C TYR A 42 -9.49 -13.25 -11.32
N ASP A 43 -9.18 -14.48 -11.72
CA ASP A 43 -8.58 -15.48 -10.85
C ASP A 43 -7.06 -15.28 -10.78
N LEU A 44 -6.57 -14.67 -9.69
CA LEU A 44 -5.13 -14.49 -9.44
C LEU A 44 -4.53 -15.60 -8.56
N SER A 45 -5.16 -16.79 -8.50
CA SER A 45 -4.53 -17.94 -7.86
C SER A 45 -3.20 -18.26 -8.51
N ILE A 46 -2.27 -18.81 -7.73
CA ILE A 46 -0.93 -19.14 -8.22
C ILE A 46 -0.97 -20.08 -9.42
N GLN A 47 -1.94 -21.00 -9.47
CA GLN A 47 -2.14 -21.93 -10.58
C GLN A 47 -2.57 -21.19 -11.85
N LYS A 48 -3.54 -20.27 -11.75
CA LYS A 48 -4.03 -19.53 -12.91
C LYS A 48 -3.00 -18.54 -13.44
N ARG A 49 -2.24 -17.94 -12.55
CA ARG A 49 -1.11 -17.08 -12.90
C ARG A 49 -0.02 -17.86 -13.65
N ASP A 50 0.32 -19.07 -13.17
CA ASP A 50 1.28 -19.94 -13.86
C ASP A 50 0.77 -20.40 -15.24
N GLU A 51 -0.51 -20.76 -15.35
CA GLU A 51 -1.16 -21.15 -16.60
C GLU A 51 -1.05 -20.05 -17.66
N THR A 52 -1.29 -18.79 -17.26
CA THR A 52 -1.33 -17.63 -18.15
C THR A 52 0.00 -16.88 -18.27
N ASP A 53 1.10 -17.43 -17.77
CA ASP A 53 2.40 -16.74 -17.69
C ASP A 53 2.30 -15.35 -17.01
N ASP A 54 1.44 -15.26 -15.98
CA ASP A 54 1.09 -14.06 -15.20
C ASP A 54 0.34 -12.96 -16.00
N GLN A 55 -0.09 -13.25 -17.23
CA GLN A 55 -0.85 -12.28 -18.04
C GLN A 55 -2.16 -11.87 -17.34
N ILE A 56 -2.81 -12.79 -16.61
CA ILE A 56 -4.04 -12.50 -15.86
C ILE A 56 -3.87 -11.37 -14.84
N THR A 57 -2.68 -11.21 -14.23
CA THR A 57 -2.39 -10.11 -13.32
C THR A 57 -2.34 -8.76 -14.05
N ILE A 58 -1.77 -8.73 -15.25
CA ILE A 58 -1.72 -7.54 -16.10
C ILE A 58 -3.13 -7.17 -16.55
N ASP A 59 -3.91 -8.14 -17.02
CA ASP A 59 -5.29 -7.93 -17.47
C ASP A 59 -6.18 -7.37 -16.34
N ALA A 60 -6.02 -7.89 -15.11
CA ALA A 60 -6.73 -7.40 -13.94
C ALA A 60 -6.35 -5.95 -13.58
N ALA A 61 -5.07 -5.61 -13.67
CA ALA A 61 -4.59 -4.24 -13.42
C ALA A 61 -5.11 -3.26 -14.49
N GLU A 62 -5.08 -3.63 -15.76
CA GLU A 62 -5.63 -2.79 -16.85
C GLU A 62 -7.16 -2.63 -16.73
N ALA A 63 -7.87 -3.70 -16.31
CA ALA A 63 -9.29 -3.59 -16.00
C ALA A 63 -9.54 -2.62 -14.81
N THR A 64 -8.66 -2.63 -13.82
CA THR A 64 -8.76 -1.70 -12.69
C THR A 64 -8.59 -0.25 -13.13
N LYS A 65 -7.67 0.05 -14.02
CA LYS A 65 -7.58 1.39 -14.65
C LYS A 65 -8.87 1.77 -15.35
N LYS A 66 -9.45 0.84 -16.08
CA LYS A 66 -10.68 1.08 -16.88
C LYS A 66 -11.89 1.35 -15.99
N TYR A 67 -12.07 0.56 -14.93
CA TYR A 67 -13.28 0.63 -14.09
C TYR A 67 -13.11 1.48 -12.83
N GLY A 68 -11.88 1.81 -12.46
CA GLY A 68 -11.53 2.71 -11.36
C GLY A 68 -11.57 2.08 -9.98
N VAL A 69 -12.18 0.90 -9.79
CA VAL A 69 -12.26 0.23 -8.48
C VAL A 69 -12.01 -1.25 -8.60
N ALA A 70 -11.11 -1.74 -7.75
CA ALA A 70 -10.87 -3.16 -7.57
C ALA A 70 -10.91 -3.55 -6.09
N VAL A 71 -11.27 -4.79 -5.84
CA VAL A 71 -11.11 -5.49 -4.56
C VAL A 71 -10.29 -6.75 -4.80
N LYS A 72 -9.31 -7.01 -3.92
CA LYS A 72 -8.36 -8.08 -4.13
C LYS A 72 -8.24 -8.99 -2.92
N CYS A 73 -8.34 -10.29 -3.17
CA CYS A 73 -8.00 -11.33 -2.23
C CYS A 73 -6.48 -11.49 -2.11
N ALA A 74 -5.99 -12.02 -1.00
CA ALA A 74 -4.57 -12.30 -0.82
C ALA A 74 -4.08 -13.39 -1.78
N THR A 75 -2.89 -13.21 -2.34
CA THR A 75 -2.27 -14.10 -3.33
C THR A 75 -0.92 -14.61 -2.86
N ILE A 76 -0.53 -15.81 -3.30
CA ILE A 76 0.79 -16.38 -3.04
C ILE A 76 1.85 -15.63 -3.86
N THR A 77 2.92 -15.20 -3.20
CA THR A 77 4.20 -14.89 -3.85
C THR A 77 5.11 -16.09 -3.60
N PRO A 78 5.44 -16.90 -4.63
CA PRO A 78 6.15 -18.15 -4.42
C PRO A 78 7.62 -17.93 -4.08
N ASP A 79 8.13 -18.75 -3.18
CA ASP A 79 9.54 -19.07 -2.95
C ASP A 79 9.90 -20.41 -3.63
N GLU A 80 11.13 -20.89 -3.46
CA GLU A 80 11.59 -22.15 -4.04
C GLU A 80 10.71 -23.33 -3.62
N GLN A 81 10.28 -23.38 -2.34
CA GLN A 81 9.43 -24.45 -1.81
C GLN A 81 8.06 -24.44 -2.48
N ARG A 82 7.49 -23.25 -2.70
CA ARG A 82 6.20 -23.10 -3.38
C ARG A 82 6.28 -23.42 -4.86
N VAL A 83 7.41 -23.10 -5.52
CA VAL A 83 7.63 -23.49 -6.91
C VAL A 83 7.60 -25.01 -7.05
N GLU A 84 8.26 -25.74 -6.15
CA GLU A 84 8.25 -27.20 -6.14
C GLU A 84 6.86 -27.77 -5.79
N GLU A 85 6.22 -27.25 -4.74
CA GLU A 85 4.91 -27.68 -4.27
C GLU A 85 3.84 -27.59 -5.37
N PHE A 86 3.76 -26.47 -6.06
CA PHE A 86 2.76 -26.22 -7.09
C PHE A 86 3.23 -26.58 -8.50
N LYS A 87 4.47 -27.08 -8.66
CA LYS A 87 5.11 -27.44 -9.95
C LYS A 87 5.07 -26.27 -10.94
N LEU A 88 5.40 -25.07 -10.46
CA LEU A 88 5.33 -23.87 -11.26
C LEU A 88 6.43 -23.83 -12.32
N LYS A 89 6.14 -23.21 -13.46
CA LYS A 89 7.09 -23.00 -14.55
C LYS A 89 8.31 -22.18 -14.12
N LYS A 90 8.10 -21.25 -13.17
CA LYS A 90 9.16 -20.39 -12.60
C LYS A 90 8.70 -19.75 -11.29
N MET A 91 9.60 -19.10 -10.57
CA MET A 91 9.29 -18.28 -9.40
C MET A 91 8.71 -16.94 -9.85
N TRP A 92 7.38 -16.84 -9.84
CA TRP A 92 6.65 -15.65 -10.26
C TRP A 92 6.85 -14.48 -9.29
N ARG A 93 6.89 -13.27 -9.81
CA ARG A 93 6.94 -12.05 -8.99
C ARG A 93 5.64 -11.85 -8.22
N SER A 94 5.70 -11.01 -7.18
CA SER A 94 4.49 -10.61 -6.45
C SER A 94 3.49 -9.90 -7.37
N PRO A 95 2.23 -10.37 -7.46
CA PRO A 95 1.20 -9.69 -8.25
C PRO A 95 0.92 -8.27 -7.73
N ASN A 96 1.04 -8.02 -6.42
CA ASN A 96 0.90 -6.68 -5.85
C ASN A 96 1.92 -5.70 -6.42
N GLY A 97 3.16 -6.15 -6.66
CA GLY A 97 4.19 -5.34 -7.32
C GLY A 97 3.84 -5.01 -8.77
N THR A 98 3.35 -5.99 -9.53
CA THR A 98 2.92 -5.80 -10.92
C THR A 98 1.74 -4.83 -11.01
N ILE A 99 0.68 -5.05 -10.20
CA ILE A 99 -0.50 -4.17 -10.16
C ILE A 99 -0.10 -2.74 -9.79
N ARG A 100 0.71 -2.58 -8.74
CA ARG A 100 1.20 -1.26 -8.30
C ARG A 100 1.96 -0.52 -9.39
N ASN A 101 2.86 -1.22 -10.08
CA ASN A 101 3.64 -0.61 -11.17
C ASN A 101 2.75 -0.19 -12.34
N ILE A 102 1.75 -0.99 -12.69
CA ILE A 102 0.80 -0.69 -13.78
C ILE A 102 -0.10 0.48 -13.40
N LEU A 103 -0.63 0.52 -12.17
CA LEU A 103 -1.51 1.59 -11.71
C LEU A 103 -0.76 2.89 -11.36
N GLY A 104 0.52 2.80 -11.01
CA GLY A 104 1.30 3.95 -10.53
C GLY A 104 0.81 4.47 -9.18
N GLY A 105 0.20 3.61 -8.37
CA GLY A 105 -0.47 4.00 -7.13
C GLY A 105 0.42 3.99 -5.90
N VAL A 106 -0.09 4.60 -4.84
CA VAL A 106 0.49 4.68 -3.50
C VAL A 106 -0.29 3.78 -2.56
N VAL A 107 0.43 3.07 -1.68
CA VAL A 107 -0.18 2.16 -0.71
C VAL A 107 -0.52 2.90 0.58
N PHE A 108 -1.78 2.83 0.99
CA PHE A 108 -2.29 3.31 2.28
C PHE A 108 -2.71 2.14 3.14
N ARG A 109 -2.14 2.06 4.33
CA ARG A 109 -2.47 1.07 5.36
C ARG A 109 -3.39 1.74 6.39
N GLU A 110 -4.66 1.32 6.43
CA GLU A 110 -5.68 1.87 7.31
C GLU A 110 -6.11 0.86 8.37
N PRO A 111 -5.89 1.14 9.66
CA PRO A 111 -6.36 0.29 10.75
C PRO A 111 -7.89 0.31 10.86
N ILE A 112 -8.45 -0.85 11.19
CA ILE A 112 -9.86 -1.03 11.47
C ILE A 112 -10.09 -0.86 12.98
N VAL A 113 -10.81 0.18 13.37
CA VAL A 113 -11.12 0.48 14.76
C VAL A 113 -12.48 -0.14 15.14
N ILE A 114 -12.43 -1.17 15.98
CA ILE A 114 -13.63 -1.86 16.46
C ILE A 114 -13.82 -1.51 17.94
N SER A 115 -15.01 -1.01 18.30
CA SER A 115 -15.27 -0.43 19.63
C SER A 115 -15.10 -1.41 20.79
N ASN A 116 -15.43 -2.69 20.58
CA ASN A 116 -15.36 -3.75 21.60
C ASN A 116 -14.08 -4.61 21.51
N VAL A 117 -13.13 -4.26 20.64
CA VAL A 117 -11.82 -4.92 20.57
C VAL A 117 -10.78 -4.02 21.24
N PRO A 118 -10.15 -4.49 22.35
CA PRO A 118 -9.12 -3.70 23.04
C PRO A 118 -7.90 -3.47 22.12
N ARG A 119 -7.37 -2.25 22.15
CA ARG A 119 -6.14 -1.87 21.45
C ARG A 119 -4.97 -1.87 22.40
N LEU A 120 -3.77 -2.21 21.92
CA LEU A 120 -2.54 -2.10 22.69
C LEU A 120 -2.22 -0.63 23.04
N VAL A 121 -2.57 0.31 22.15
CA VAL A 121 -2.49 1.74 22.41
C VAL A 121 -3.91 2.27 22.61
N PRO A 122 -4.42 2.34 23.84
CA PRO A 122 -5.82 2.70 24.12
C PRO A 122 -6.21 4.10 23.63
N GLY A 123 -5.24 5.02 23.54
CA GLY A 123 -5.43 6.40 23.06
C GLY A 123 -5.78 6.50 21.57
N TRP A 124 -5.49 5.49 20.77
CA TRP A 124 -5.81 5.49 19.32
C TRP A 124 -7.28 5.19 19.06
N THR A 125 -8.13 6.18 19.21
CA THR A 125 -9.60 6.06 19.04
C THR A 125 -10.06 6.25 17.61
N LYS A 126 -9.19 6.77 16.72
CA LYS A 126 -9.41 6.94 15.28
C LYS A 126 -8.23 6.30 14.53
N PRO A 127 -8.39 5.92 13.26
CA PRO A 127 -7.29 5.35 12.48
C PRO A 127 -6.09 6.29 12.36
N VAL A 128 -4.88 5.74 12.49
CA VAL A 128 -3.62 6.33 12.01
C VAL A 128 -3.33 5.67 10.67
N VAL A 129 -3.53 6.39 9.57
CA VAL A 129 -3.32 5.86 8.23
C VAL A 129 -1.88 6.07 7.82
N ILE A 130 -1.18 5.00 7.48
CA ILE A 130 0.19 5.07 6.96
C ILE A 130 0.16 5.07 5.43
N GLY A 131 0.60 6.19 4.82
CA GLY A 131 0.91 6.26 3.39
C GLY A 131 2.36 5.87 3.14
N ARG A 132 2.61 4.82 2.35
CA ARG A 132 3.96 4.37 2.02
C ARG A 132 4.32 4.75 0.59
N HIS A 133 5.42 5.49 0.43
CA HIS A 133 6.05 5.72 -0.87
C HIS A 133 6.78 4.46 -1.33
N ALA A 134 6.07 3.52 -1.92
CA ALA A 134 6.60 2.21 -2.27
C ALA A 134 7.46 2.22 -3.56
N PHE A 135 8.33 3.20 -3.71
CA PHE A 135 9.25 3.37 -4.83
C PHE A 135 10.63 3.83 -4.34
N GLY A 136 11.69 3.33 -4.98
CA GLY A 136 13.06 3.79 -4.72
C GLY A 136 13.58 3.45 -3.31
N ASP A 137 14.46 4.31 -2.80
CA ASP A 137 15.13 4.21 -1.51
C ASP A 137 15.85 2.85 -1.34
N GLN A 138 15.89 2.27 -0.14
CA GLN A 138 16.56 1.00 0.16
C GLN A 138 16.01 -0.18 -0.67
N TYR A 139 14.76 -0.14 -1.12
CA TYR A 139 14.11 -1.23 -1.87
C TYR A 139 14.55 -1.31 -3.35
N LYS A 140 15.27 -0.32 -3.84
CA LYS A 140 15.86 -0.25 -5.17
C LYS A 140 17.34 0.12 -5.12
N ALA A 141 17.96 -0.06 -3.97
CA ALA A 141 19.38 0.21 -3.78
C ALA A 141 20.24 -0.82 -4.52
N THR A 142 21.44 -0.38 -4.87
CA THR A 142 22.55 -1.26 -5.22
C THR A 142 23.50 -1.31 -4.05
N ASP A 143 23.67 -2.48 -3.45
CA ASP A 143 24.59 -2.72 -2.34
C ASP A 143 25.62 -3.78 -2.69
N PHE A 144 26.82 -3.68 -2.11
CA PHE A 144 27.91 -4.59 -2.37
C PHE A 144 28.95 -4.61 -1.24
N LEU A 145 29.68 -5.73 -1.17
CA LEU A 145 30.80 -5.86 -0.27
C LEU A 145 32.03 -5.17 -0.84
N VAL A 146 32.66 -4.30 -0.06
CA VAL A 146 33.96 -3.69 -0.37
C VAL A 146 35.06 -4.65 0.10
N PRO A 147 35.91 -5.19 -0.80
CA PRO A 147 36.83 -6.32 -0.46
C PRO A 147 38.06 -5.91 0.34
N GLY A 148 38.39 -4.60 0.42
CA GLY A 148 39.58 -4.14 1.13
C GLY A 148 39.80 -2.63 1.02
N LYS A 149 41.03 -2.21 1.19
CA LYS A 149 41.42 -0.80 1.07
C LYS A 149 41.08 -0.25 -0.29
N GLY A 150 40.48 0.95 -0.34
CA GLY A 150 40.11 1.61 -1.60
C GLY A 150 39.24 2.82 -1.39
N LYS A 151 39.00 3.53 -2.46
CA LYS A 151 38.17 4.73 -2.50
C LYS A 151 36.80 4.39 -3.09
N LEU A 152 35.74 4.82 -2.44
CA LEU A 152 34.39 4.79 -2.98
C LEU A 152 34.02 6.18 -3.50
N THR A 153 33.60 6.24 -4.76
CA THR A 153 33.04 7.44 -5.39
C THR A 153 31.63 7.16 -5.92
N MET A 154 30.82 8.19 -6.04
CA MET A 154 29.52 8.16 -6.70
C MET A 154 29.55 9.15 -7.86
N LYS A 155 29.25 8.68 -9.07
CA LYS A 155 29.21 9.50 -10.28
C LYS A 155 27.81 9.51 -10.86
N TRP A 156 27.35 10.70 -11.23
CA TRP A 156 26.23 10.91 -12.13
C TRP A 156 26.73 11.53 -13.43
N GLU A 157 26.20 11.08 -14.56
CA GLU A 157 26.58 11.55 -15.88
C GLU A 157 25.34 11.65 -16.77
N ALA A 158 25.17 12.80 -17.42
CA ALA A 158 24.13 12.99 -18.40
C ALA A 158 24.34 12.07 -19.61
N PHE A 159 23.26 11.45 -20.12
CA PHE A 159 23.37 10.53 -21.27
C PHE A 159 23.93 11.19 -22.53
N ASP A 160 23.73 12.48 -22.69
CA ASP A 160 24.27 13.28 -23.82
C ASP A 160 25.71 13.79 -23.56
N GLY A 161 26.28 13.48 -22.39
CA GLY A 161 27.60 13.94 -21.99
C GLY A 161 27.70 15.42 -21.65
N SER A 162 26.58 16.15 -21.54
CA SER A 162 26.56 17.60 -21.32
C SER A 162 26.97 18.01 -19.92
N ASP A 163 26.81 17.12 -18.93
CA ASP A 163 27.14 17.39 -17.52
C ASP A 163 27.49 16.09 -16.78
N SER A 164 28.33 16.22 -15.75
CA SER A 164 28.66 15.10 -14.85
C SER A 164 29.02 15.62 -13.46
N GLN A 165 28.68 14.86 -12.46
CA GLN A 165 29.00 15.13 -11.06
C GLN A 165 29.60 13.91 -10.43
N GLU A 166 30.71 14.06 -9.70
CA GLU A 166 31.35 12.97 -8.98
C GLU A 166 31.60 13.41 -7.54
N TYR A 167 31.29 12.51 -6.62
CA TYR A 167 31.42 12.71 -5.19
C TYR A 167 32.30 11.66 -4.56
N ASP A 168 33.29 12.07 -3.79
CA ASP A 168 34.01 11.19 -2.89
C ASP A 168 33.12 10.81 -1.73
N ILE A 169 32.87 9.52 -1.56
CA ILE A 169 31.96 9.02 -0.50
C ILE A 169 32.77 8.63 0.72
N PHE A 170 33.79 7.73 0.54
CA PHE A 170 34.58 7.25 1.64
C PHE A 170 35.88 6.59 1.18
N ASP A 171 36.95 6.79 1.95
CA ASP A 171 38.23 6.07 1.79
C ASP A 171 38.26 4.88 2.76
N PHE A 172 38.03 3.69 2.24
CA PHE A 172 38.00 2.46 3.03
C PHE A 172 39.40 2.07 3.49
N PRO A 173 39.68 2.00 4.82
CA PRO A 173 40.95 1.51 5.33
C PRO A 173 41.06 -0.01 5.35
N ALA A 174 39.93 -0.71 5.21
CA ALA A 174 39.78 -2.17 5.22
C ALA A 174 38.53 -2.58 4.47
N ALA A 175 38.19 -3.88 4.47
CA ALA A 175 36.92 -4.38 3.94
C ALA A 175 35.72 -3.76 4.65
N GLY A 176 34.60 -3.64 3.91
CA GLY A 176 33.37 -3.04 4.42
C GLY A 176 32.18 -3.32 3.50
N ILE A 177 31.17 -2.48 3.59
CA ILE A 177 29.96 -2.54 2.77
C ILE A 177 29.60 -1.14 2.28
N ALA A 178 29.03 -1.06 1.08
CA ALA A 178 28.56 0.20 0.51
C ALA A 178 27.21 0.03 -0.16
N MET A 179 26.45 1.12 -0.26
CA MET A 179 25.12 1.15 -0.88
C MET A 179 24.89 2.50 -1.57
N GLY A 180 24.30 2.44 -2.77
CA GLY A 180 23.71 3.58 -3.46
C GLY A 180 22.21 3.42 -3.62
N MET A 181 21.44 4.48 -3.37
CA MET A 181 19.98 4.51 -3.57
C MET A 181 19.54 5.78 -4.29
N TYR A 182 18.33 5.78 -4.84
CA TYR A 182 17.80 6.91 -5.61
C TYR A 182 16.30 7.06 -5.43
N ASN A 183 15.78 8.21 -5.84
CA ASN A 183 14.36 8.45 -6.03
C ASN A 183 14.12 9.40 -7.21
N LEU A 184 12.87 9.59 -7.63
CA LEU A 184 12.47 10.45 -8.73
C LEU A 184 11.51 11.53 -8.26
N ASP A 185 11.73 12.76 -8.70
CA ASP A 185 10.86 13.90 -8.41
C ASP A 185 9.40 13.61 -8.75
N GLN A 186 9.14 13.05 -9.94
CA GLN A 186 7.77 12.74 -10.35
C GLN A 186 7.11 11.74 -9.40
N SER A 187 7.84 10.71 -8.98
CA SER A 187 7.31 9.72 -8.03
C SER A 187 7.00 10.33 -6.66
N ILE A 188 7.85 11.26 -6.19
CA ILE A 188 7.61 12.00 -4.94
C ILE A 188 6.38 12.92 -5.07
N ARG A 189 6.23 13.62 -6.20
CA ARG A 189 5.06 14.48 -6.48
C ARG A 189 3.77 13.66 -6.53
N ASP A 190 3.79 12.49 -7.14
CA ASP A 190 2.64 11.59 -7.23
C ASP A 190 2.27 11.03 -5.86
N PHE A 191 3.28 10.72 -5.03
CA PHE A 191 3.07 10.34 -3.63
C PHE A 191 2.45 11.47 -2.81
N ALA A 192 2.88 12.70 -3.01
CA ALA A 192 2.30 13.87 -2.36
C ALA A 192 0.82 14.03 -2.74
N ARG A 193 0.49 14.00 -4.04
CA ARG A 193 -0.89 14.10 -4.54
C ARG A 193 -1.79 12.99 -3.98
N ALA A 194 -1.32 11.74 -4.02
CA ALA A 194 -2.07 10.62 -3.44
C ALA A 194 -2.34 10.82 -1.95
N SER A 195 -1.33 11.24 -1.18
CA SER A 195 -1.45 11.48 0.26
C SER A 195 -2.45 12.61 0.57
N PHE A 196 -2.39 13.71 -0.17
CA PHE A 196 -3.34 14.82 0.00
C PHE A 196 -4.75 14.44 -0.45
N ASN A 197 -4.92 13.73 -1.56
CA ASN A 197 -6.23 13.24 -1.99
C ASN A 197 -6.84 12.27 -0.97
N TYR A 198 -6.04 11.39 -0.37
CA TYR A 198 -6.51 10.51 0.71
C TYR A 198 -6.96 11.33 1.93
N GLY A 199 -6.17 12.34 2.34
CA GLY A 199 -6.53 13.26 3.42
C GLY A 199 -7.82 14.02 3.12
N LEU A 200 -8.01 14.54 1.90
CA LEU A 200 -9.24 15.23 1.46
C LEU A 200 -10.47 14.31 1.55
N GLN A 201 -10.36 13.07 1.07
CA GLN A 201 -11.47 12.11 1.11
C GLN A 201 -11.92 11.78 2.52
N ARG A 202 -11.00 11.79 3.49
CA ARG A 202 -11.28 11.54 4.92
C ARG A 202 -11.57 12.81 5.70
N LYS A 203 -11.29 14.00 5.14
CA LYS A 203 -11.26 15.29 5.85
C LYS A 203 -10.31 15.26 7.03
N TRP A 204 -9.13 14.74 6.82
CA TRP A 204 -8.07 14.57 7.82
C TRP A 204 -6.81 15.35 7.44
N PRO A 205 -6.04 15.82 8.46
CA PRO A 205 -4.72 16.38 8.21
C PRO A 205 -3.74 15.35 7.65
N VAL A 206 -2.72 15.83 6.97
CA VAL A 206 -1.63 15.01 6.40
C VAL A 206 -0.31 15.44 7.01
N TYR A 207 0.47 14.47 7.47
CA TYR A 207 1.82 14.68 7.98
C TYR A 207 2.80 13.89 7.12
N LEU A 208 3.82 14.59 6.57
CA LEU A 208 4.98 13.93 5.97
C LEU A 208 6.07 13.80 7.03
N SER A 209 6.69 12.65 7.17
CA SER A 209 7.88 12.51 8.01
C SER A 209 9.11 12.11 7.23
N THR A 210 10.24 12.74 7.57
CA THR A 210 11.57 12.47 7.01
C THR A 210 12.66 12.66 8.06
N LYS A 211 13.91 12.40 7.70
CA LYS A 211 15.08 12.76 8.52
C LYS A 211 15.96 13.77 7.79
N ASN A 212 15.35 14.83 7.26
CA ASN A 212 16.02 15.86 6.47
C ASN A 212 17.11 16.64 7.21
N THR A 213 17.14 16.58 8.55
CA THR A 213 18.24 17.14 9.33
C THR A 213 19.57 16.38 9.16
N ILE A 214 19.49 15.10 8.77
CA ILE A 214 20.63 14.22 8.44
C ILE A 214 20.78 14.08 6.93
N LEU A 215 19.72 13.63 6.25
CA LEU A 215 19.69 13.45 4.78
C LEU A 215 19.22 14.76 4.11
N LYS A 216 20.05 15.81 4.22
CA LYS A 216 19.66 17.19 3.88
C LYS A 216 19.15 17.35 2.45
N ALA A 217 19.85 16.78 1.47
CA ALA A 217 19.46 16.84 0.07
C ALA A 217 18.35 15.81 -0.25
N TYR A 218 18.57 14.55 0.12
CA TYR A 218 17.67 13.46 -0.25
C TYR A 218 16.29 13.62 0.39
N ASP A 219 16.23 13.70 1.71
CA ASP A 219 14.96 13.88 2.43
C ASP A 219 14.41 15.31 2.32
N GLY A 220 15.31 16.30 2.16
CA GLY A 220 14.94 17.68 1.86
C GLY A 220 14.13 17.78 0.57
N ARG A 221 14.47 16.98 -0.47
CA ARG A 221 13.72 16.95 -1.71
C ARG A 221 12.28 16.48 -1.52
N PHE A 222 12.04 15.47 -0.68
CA PHE A 222 10.67 15.03 -0.31
C PHE A 222 9.89 16.17 0.36
N LYS A 223 10.49 16.81 1.36
CA LYS A 223 9.88 17.93 2.08
C LYS A 223 9.49 19.07 1.13
N ASP A 224 10.41 19.47 0.26
CA ASP A 224 10.22 20.62 -0.62
C ASP A 224 9.15 20.33 -1.69
N LEU A 225 9.17 19.14 -2.31
CA LEU A 225 8.17 18.76 -3.30
C LEU A 225 6.77 18.57 -2.71
N PHE A 226 6.66 18.03 -1.49
CA PHE A 226 5.37 17.96 -0.78
C PHE A 226 4.81 19.36 -0.50
N GLN A 227 5.66 20.29 -0.03
CA GLN A 227 5.23 21.66 0.23
C GLN A 227 4.80 22.35 -1.05
N GLU A 228 5.57 22.23 -2.14
CA GLU A 228 5.24 22.80 -3.44
C GLU A 228 3.87 22.32 -3.95
N ILE A 229 3.62 20.99 -3.91
CA ILE A 229 2.34 20.39 -4.33
C ILE A 229 1.19 20.85 -3.42
N PHE A 230 1.41 20.91 -2.10
CA PHE A 230 0.38 21.37 -1.17
C PHE A 230 -0.03 22.80 -1.48
N ASP A 231 0.93 23.71 -1.57
CA ASP A 231 0.67 25.14 -1.80
C ASP A 231 0.00 25.40 -3.15
N ALA A 232 0.43 24.67 -4.20
CA ALA A 232 -0.10 24.86 -5.55
C ALA A 232 -1.48 24.22 -5.79
N GLU A 233 -1.77 23.06 -5.20
CA GLU A 233 -2.91 22.25 -5.62
C GLU A 233 -3.92 21.98 -4.49
N PHE A 234 -3.54 22.06 -3.21
CA PHE A 234 -4.32 21.54 -2.09
C PHE A 234 -4.63 22.51 -0.96
N ALA A 235 -3.86 23.60 -0.79
CA ALA A 235 -3.98 24.51 0.35
C ALA A 235 -5.43 25.02 0.56
N ASP A 236 -6.07 25.52 -0.49
CA ASP A 236 -7.45 26.01 -0.40
C ASP A 236 -8.46 24.91 -0.09
N LYS A 237 -8.25 23.71 -0.65
CA LYS A 237 -9.12 22.56 -0.42
C LYS A 237 -9.04 22.09 1.04
N PHE A 238 -7.83 22.07 1.62
CA PHE A 238 -7.64 21.73 3.03
C PHE A 238 -8.21 22.80 3.96
N LYS A 239 -7.98 24.05 3.65
CA LYS A 239 -8.54 25.19 4.38
C LYS A 239 -10.07 25.13 4.44
N ALA A 240 -10.74 24.68 3.39
CA ALA A 240 -12.21 24.62 3.32
C ALA A 240 -12.85 23.71 4.38
N PHE A 241 -12.14 22.70 4.89
CA PHE A 241 -12.62 21.84 5.99
C PHE A 241 -11.83 21.99 7.29
N GLY A 242 -10.91 22.96 7.38
CA GLY A 242 -10.06 23.19 8.55
C GLY A 242 -8.92 22.18 8.69
N GLY A 243 -8.54 21.46 7.62
CA GLY A 243 -7.43 20.53 7.60
C GLY A 243 -6.09 21.23 7.39
N THR A 244 -5.00 20.51 7.69
CA THR A 244 -3.62 21.03 7.59
C THR A 244 -2.68 20.02 6.98
N TYR A 245 -1.56 20.51 6.47
CA TYR A 245 -0.38 19.74 6.15
C TYR A 245 0.80 20.22 6.98
N GLU A 246 1.60 19.29 7.48
CA GLU A 246 2.82 19.59 8.21
C GLU A 246 3.91 18.54 7.89
N HIS A 247 5.14 19.01 7.69
CA HIS A 247 6.32 18.15 7.68
C HIS A 247 6.91 18.04 9.08
N ARG A 248 7.25 16.82 9.51
CA ARG A 248 7.88 16.53 10.81
C ARG A 248 9.11 15.64 10.65
N LEU A 249 10.04 15.71 11.59
CA LEU A 249 11.09 14.69 11.70
C LEU A 249 10.46 13.35 12.09
N ILE A 250 10.98 12.24 11.54
CA ILE A 250 10.41 10.90 11.76
C ILE A 250 10.33 10.52 13.24
N ASP A 251 11.36 10.82 14.02
CA ASP A 251 11.41 10.57 15.46
C ASP A 251 10.38 11.40 16.23
N ASP A 252 10.20 12.67 15.87
CA ASP A 252 9.19 13.54 16.45
C ASP A 252 7.77 13.07 16.06
N MET A 253 7.58 12.63 14.82
CA MET A 253 6.28 12.10 14.38
C MET A 253 5.92 10.78 15.07
N VAL A 254 6.89 9.89 15.34
CA VAL A 254 6.67 8.68 16.15
C VAL A 254 6.22 9.06 17.57
N ALA A 255 6.91 10.03 18.20
CA ALA A 255 6.53 10.51 19.52
C ALA A 255 5.13 11.15 19.55
N ALA A 256 4.77 11.90 18.51
CA ALA A 256 3.45 12.49 18.34
C ALA A 256 2.37 11.42 18.15
N ALA A 257 2.62 10.43 17.28
CA ALA A 257 1.71 9.33 16.99
C ALA A 257 1.31 8.55 18.25
N MET A 258 2.26 8.31 19.15
CA MET A 258 1.99 7.63 20.43
C MET A 258 1.11 8.43 21.41
N LYS A 259 1.01 9.75 21.21
CA LYS A 259 0.25 10.66 22.10
C LYS A 259 -1.09 11.07 21.50
N TRP A 260 -1.21 11.09 20.18
CA TRP A 260 -2.42 11.52 19.50
C TRP A 260 -3.46 10.41 19.39
N SER A 261 -4.72 10.82 19.18
CA SER A 261 -5.84 9.88 19.11
C SER A 261 -6.07 9.23 17.74
N GLY A 262 -5.25 9.55 16.73
CA GLY A 262 -5.47 9.17 15.33
C GLY A 262 -6.33 10.19 14.57
N GLY A 263 -6.85 9.79 13.41
CA GLY A 263 -7.63 10.68 12.53
C GLY A 263 -6.73 11.54 11.65
N TYR A 264 -5.64 10.98 11.13
CA TYR A 264 -4.71 11.65 10.22
C TYR A 264 -4.05 10.66 9.25
N VAL A 265 -3.50 11.19 8.17
CA VAL A 265 -2.64 10.47 7.23
C VAL A 265 -1.19 10.78 7.55
N TRP A 266 -0.40 9.73 7.74
CA TRP A 266 1.03 9.81 7.95
C TRP A 266 1.76 9.31 6.71
N ALA A 267 2.25 10.22 5.88
CA ALA A 267 3.04 9.94 4.70
C ALA A 267 4.49 9.64 5.08
N CYS A 268 4.97 8.46 4.71
CA CYS A 268 6.28 7.93 5.04
C CYS A 268 7.06 7.56 3.79
N LYS A 269 8.38 7.74 3.81
CA LYS A 269 9.27 7.15 2.81
C LYS A 269 9.17 5.63 2.83
N ASN A 270 9.77 4.97 1.84
CA ASN A 270 9.56 3.55 1.59
C ASN A 270 9.81 2.66 2.82
N TYR A 271 11.00 2.70 3.41
CA TYR A 271 11.35 1.88 4.57
C TYR A 271 10.55 2.29 5.82
N ASP A 272 10.45 3.60 6.08
CA ASP A 272 9.70 4.12 7.22
C ASP A 272 8.23 3.68 7.16
N GLY A 273 7.62 3.74 5.98
CA GLY A 273 6.24 3.32 5.75
C GLY A 273 6.02 1.82 5.94
N ASP A 274 6.99 1.00 5.55
CA ASP A 274 6.96 -0.44 5.79
C ASP A 274 6.96 -0.75 7.30
N VAL A 275 7.92 -0.21 8.02
CA VAL A 275 8.07 -0.44 9.46
C VAL A 275 6.92 0.17 10.26
N GLN A 276 6.51 1.41 9.95
CA GLN A 276 5.44 2.09 10.69
C GLN A 276 4.07 1.47 10.43
N SER A 277 3.79 0.95 9.24
CA SER A 277 2.51 0.28 8.98
C SER A 277 2.33 -0.95 9.88
N ASP A 278 3.37 -1.75 10.04
CA ASP A 278 3.33 -2.93 10.92
C ASP A 278 3.29 -2.54 12.41
N THR A 279 4.06 -1.54 12.81
CA THR A 279 4.04 -1.01 14.18
C THR A 279 2.64 -0.51 14.56
N VAL A 280 2.03 0.27 13.70
CA VAL A 280 0.67 0.81 13.89
C VAL A 280 -0.35 -0.32 13.91
N ALA A 281 -0.24 -1.32 13.01
CA ALA A 281 -1.13 -2.49 13.01
C ALA A 281 -1.11 -3.22 14.36
N GLN A 282 0.07 -3.43 14.95
CA GLN A 282 0.19 -4.05 16.27
C GLN A 282 -0.44 -3.18 17.36
N GLY A 283 -0.30 -1.87 17.27
CA GLY A 283 -0.92 -0.92 18.22
C GLY A 283 -2.46 -1.00 18.23
N TYR A 284 -3.09 -1.32 17.08
CA TYR A 284 -4.53 -1.59 16.98
C TYR A 284 -4.92 -3.04 17.27
N GLY A 285 -3.96 -3.97 17.35
CA GLY A 285 -4.17 -5.35 17.75
C GLY A 285 -3.48 -6.38 16.86
N SER A 286 -3.57 -6.28 15.56
CA SER A 286 -2.89 -7.17 14.60
C SER A 286 -3.05 -6.70 13.16
N LEU A 287 -2.26 -7.28 12.24
CA LEU A 287 -2.43 -7.11 10.79
C LEU A 287 -3.82 -7.54 10.28
N GLY A 288 -4.49 -8.46 10.98
CA GLY A 288 -5.88 -8.87 10.68
C GLY A 288 -6.92 -7.78 10.93
N LEU A 289 -6.51 -6.63 11.49
CA LEU A 289 -7.32 -5.42 11.70
C LEU A 289 -6.81 -4.25 10.86
N MET A 290 -6.23 -4.53 9.69
CA MET A 290 -5.70 -3.49 8.80
C MET A 290 -6.07 -3.80 7.34
N THR A 291 -6.54 -2.77 6.63
CA THR A 291 -6.70 -2.81 5.17
C THR A 291 -5.50 -2.18 4.48
N SER A 292 -5.29 -2.59 3.24
CA SER A 292 -4.33 -2.00 2.32
C SER A 292 -5.10 -1.44 1.14
N VAL A 293 -4.90 -0.17 0.84
CA VAL A 293 -5.53 0.51 -0.29
C VAL A 293 -4.43 1.06 -1.19
N LEU A 294 -4.38 0.58 -2.43
CA LEU A 294 -3.57 1.19 -3.48
C LEU A 294 -4.42 2.26 -4.16
N MET A 295 -3.96 3.51 -4.16
CA MET A 295 -4.67 4.64 -4.77
C MET A 295 -3.77 5.38 -5.76
N THR A 296 -4.30 5.69 -6.94
CA THR A 296 -3.60 6.52 -7.93
C THR A 296 -3.44 7.96 -7.43
N PRO A 297 -2.44 8.72 -7.95
CA PRO A 297 -2.17 10.09 -7.50
C PRO A 297 -3.36 11.04 -7.61
N ASP A 298 -4.22 10.86 -8.62
CA ASP A 298 -5.45 11.64 -8.81
C ASP A 298 -6.58 11.26 -7.86
N GLY A 299 -6.43 10.16 -7.11
CA GLY A 299 -7.42 9.66 -6.16
C GLY A 299 -8.63 8.97 -6.79
N ASN A 300 -8.62 8.72 -8.10
CA ASN A 300 -9.77 8.17 -8.82
C ASN A 300 -9.76 6.65 -8.89
N THR A 301 -8.59 6.02 -8.98
CA THR A 301 -8.49 4.56 -9.06
C THR A 301 -8.00 3.99 -7.74
N VAL A 302 -8.73 2.99 -7.24
CA VAL A 302 -8.45 2.30 -5.98
C VAL A 302 -8.48 0.80 -6.17
N GLU A 303 -7.49 0.12 -5.60
CA GLU A 303 -7.52 -1.31 -5.35
C GLU A 303 -7.41 -1.53 -3.85
N ALA A 304 -8.37 -2.26 -3.26
CA ALA A 304 -8.44 -2.52 -1.83
C ALA A 304 -8.24 -4.01 -1.52
N GLU A 305 -7.34 -4.30 -0.58
CA GLU A 305 -7.03 -5.67 -0.13
C GLU A 305 -6.87 -5.74 1.40
N ALA A 306 -6.87 -6.96 1.95
CA ALA A 306 -6.42 -7.19 3.32
C ALA A 306 -4.90 -7.02 3.42
N ALA A 307 -4.42 -6.42 4.52
CA ALA A 307 -2.99 -6.20 4.74
C ALA A 307 -2.22 -7.46 5.20
N HIS A 308 -2.80 -8.66 5.06
CA HIS A 308 -2.20 -9.93 5.43
C HIS A 308 -2.11 -10.90 4.23
N GLY A 309 -1.35 -11.99 4.39
CA GLY A 309 -1.19 -13.03 3.36
C GLY A 309 -2.36 -14.04 3.34
N THR A 310 -2.13 -15.16 2.65
CA THR A 310 -3.13 -16.20 2.32
C THR A 310 -3.52 -17.12 3.48
N VAL A 311 -2.90 -16.95 4.66
CA VAL A 311 -3.15 -17.75 5.89
C VAL A 311 -2.93 -19.26 5.67
N THR A 312 -1.79 -19.60 5.13
CA THR A 312 -1.37 -20.97 4.76
C THR A 312 -1.58 -22.00 5.87
N ARG A 313 -1.20 -21.68 7.12
CA ARG A 313 -1.32 -22.63 8.23
C ARG A 313 -2.77 -23.07 8.44
N HIS A 314 -3.72 -22.14 8.45
CA HIS A 314 -5.14 -22.48 8.58
C HIS A 314 -5.68 -23.23 7.36
N TYR A 315 -5.17 -22.91 6.16
CA TYR A 315 -5.53 -23.66 4.95
C TYR A 315 -5.08 -25.12 5.04
N ARG A 316 -3.86 -25.38 5.51
CA ARG A 316 -3.37 -26.74 5.74
C ARG A 316 -4.22 -27.54 6.74
N ASN A 317 -4.65 -26.88 7.82
CA ASN A 317 -5.56 -27.49 8.79
C ASN A 317 -6.93 -27.78 8.18
N HIS A 318 -7.47 -26.82 7.42
CA HIS A 318 -8.74 -27.00 6.69
C HIS A 318 -8.69 -28.18 5.71
N GLN A 319 -7.61 -28.36 4.96
CA GLN A 319 -7.40 -29.51 4.07
C GLN A 319 -7.43 -30.86 4.81
N LYS A 320 -7.05 -30.90 6.09
CA LYS A 320 -7.11 -32.07 6.95
C LYS A 320 -8.47 -32.26 7.62
N GLY A 321 -9.44 -31.39 7.37
CA GLY A 321 -10.75 -31.39 8.03
C GLY A 321 -10.74 -30.83 9.46
N GLU A 322 -9.66 -30.15 9.87
CA GLU A 322 -9.55 -29.55 11.19
C GLU A 322 -10.31 -28.20 11.23
N ALA A 323 -10.90 -27.88 12.40
CA ALA A 323 -11.54 -26.60 12.61
C ALA A 323 -10.51 -25.47 12.59
N THR A 324 -10.86 -24.35 11.95
CA THR A 324 -10.04 -23.16 11.88
C THR A 324 -10.80 -21.92 12.35
N SER A 325 -10.10 -20.97 12.95
CA SER A 325 -10.66 -19.69 13.43
C SER A 325 -10.00 -18.51 12.72
N THR A 326 -10.03 -18.51 11.38
CA THR A 326 -9.41 -17.43 10.59
C THR A 326 -10.21 -16.15 10.70
N ASN A 327 -9.54 -15.04 11.04
CA ASN A 327 -10.14 -13.73 11.10
C ASN A 327 -10.44 -13.22 9.67
N SER A 328 -11.70 -12.88 9.39
CA SER A 328 -12.17 -12.38 8.10
C SER A 328 -12.30 -10.85 8.03
N ILE A 329 -12.04 -10.13 9.13
CA ILE A 329 -12.35 -8.70 9.27
C ILE A 329 -11.65 -7.88 8.20
N ALA A 330 -10.34 -8.05 7.99
CA ALA A 330 -9.60 -7.28 7.00
C ALA A 330 -10.12 -7.49 5.58
N SER A 331 -10.52 -8.72 5.22
CA SER A 331 -11.11 -9.01 3.90
C SER A 331 -12.50 -8.40 3.74
N ILE A 332 -13.33 -8.39 4.79
CA ILE A 332 -14.63 -7.70 4.78
C ILE A 332 -14.42 -6.20 4.56
N TYR A 333 -13.49 -5.59 5.28
CA TYR A 333 -13.21 -4.16 5.15
C TYR A 333 -12.54 -3.79 3.83
N ALA A 334 -11.80 -4.70 3.19
CA ALA A 334 -11.33 -4.51 1.81
C ALA A 334 -12.51 -4.32 0.84
N TRP A 335 -13.56 -5.16 0.95
CA TRP A 335 -14.79 -4.99 0.20
C TRP A 335 -15.50 -3.66 0.52
N THR A 336 -15.61 -3.28 1.79
CA THR A 336 -16.26 -2.02 2.18
C THR A 336 -15.49 -0.81 1.68
N GLN A 337 -14.16 -0.82 1.68
CA GLN A 337 -13.34 0.24 1.10
C GLN A 337 -13.57 0.38 -0.41
N GLY A 338 -13.57 -0.71 -1.15
CA GLY A 338 -13.86 -0.72 -2.59
C GLY A 338 -15.27 -0.21 -2.90
N LEU A 339 -16.29 -0.71 -2.19
CA LEU A 339 -17.68 -0.30 -2.36
C LEU A 339 -17.91 1.18 -2.01
N SER A 340 -17.36 1.64 -0.89
CA SER A 340 -17.45 3.05 -0.47
C SER A 340 -16.79 3.97 -1.51
N HIS A 341 -15.64 3.59 -2.06
CA HIS A 341 -15.00 4.35 -3.13
C HIS A 341 -15.85 4.35 -4.40
N ARG A 342 -16.43 3.20 -4.79
CA ARG A 342 -17.36 3.09 -5.92
C ARG A 342 -18.58 3.99 -5.75
N GLY A 343 -19.19 3.95 -4.57
CA GLY A 343 -20.34 4.81 -4.24
C GLY A 343 -20.02 6.29 -4.35
N ARG A 344 -18.84 6.70 -3.90
CA ARG A 344 -18.36 8.09 -4.03
C ARG A 344 -18.18 8.50 -5.47
N MET A 345 -17.49 7.67 -6.28
CA MET A 345 -17.27 7.96 -7.70
C MET A 345 -18.59 8.03 -8.49
N ASP A 346 -19.55 7.21 -8.15
CA ASP A 346 -20.84 7.11 -8.83
C ASP A 346 -21.88 8.13 -8.32
N GLY A 347 -21.58 8.83 -7.22
CA GLY A 347 -22.54 9.70 -6.54
C GLY A 347 -23.73 8.93 -5.99
N THR A 348 -23.54 7.70 -5.49
CA THR A 348 -24.58 6.82 -4.93
C THR A 348 -24.37 6.65 -3.42
N PRO A 349 -25.07 7.49 -2.59
CA PRO A 349 -24.90 7.48 -1.12
C PRO A 349 -25.19 6.12 -0.48
N ASP A 350 -26.18 5.38 -0.99
CA ASP A 350 -26.57 4.06 -0.46
C ASP A 350 -25.48 2.99 -0.63
N VAL A 351 -24.61 3.13 -1.64
CA VAL A 351 -23.45 2.26 -1.85
C VAL A 351 -22.25 2.73 -1.04
N GLN A 352 -22.16 4.04 -0.80
CA GLN A 352 -21.06 4.63 -0.03
C GLN A 352 -21.21 4.37 1.48
N ALA A 353 -22.42 4.30 2.00
CA ALA A 353 -22.73 4.08 3.41
C ALA A 353 -22.49 2.64 3.85
#